data_01dac419c8b70027d3961dbd8fbed610
#
_entry.id   01dac419c8b70027d3961dbd8fbed610
#
_cell.length_a   1.000
_cell.length_b   1.000
_cell.length_c   1.000
_cell.angle_alpha   90.00
_cell.angle_beta   90.00
_cell.angle_gamma   90.00
#
_symmetry.space_group_name_H-M   'P 1'
#
loop_
_entity.id
_entity.type
_entity.pdbx_description
1 polymer ?
#
loop_
_entity_poly.entity_id
_entity_poly.type
_entity_poly.pdbx_seq_one_letter_code
_entity_poly.pdbx_strand_id
1 'polypeptide(L)'
;MNKAEVKLLLADVAAIDNRRVSEETVVAWHAVLGHLSLPVAQKALVMARQDEKVDYLEPRHIVSRARDARMAIDRGPEARAEEAKWRSEPEPICVTHNLRITKCQPCVALLVKHTEGMGIDARHRWAMTNIGYKEVA
;
A
#
# COMPACT_ATOMS: atom_id res chain seq x y z
N MET A 1 1.12 -21.50 0.03
CA MET A 1 -0.27 -22.02 0.25
C MET A 1 -0.38 -23.45 -0.21
N ASN A 2 -1.21 -24.25 0.46
CA ASN A 2 -1.65 -25.56 -0.02
C ASN A 2 -2.92 -25.43 -0.89
N LYS A 3 -3.37 -26.53 -1.53
CA LYS A 3 -4.55 -26.52 -2.40
C LYS A 3 -5.85 -26.14 -1.69
N ALA A 4 -6.00 -26.51 -0.40
CA ALA A 4 -7.18 -26.15 0.39
C ALA A 4 -7.23 -24.63 0.66
N GLU A 5 -6.08 -24.02 0.96
CA GLU A 5 -5.96 -22.57 1.12
C GLU A 5 -6.22 -21.80 -0.19
N VAL A 6 -5.78 -22.35 -1.34
CA VAL A 6 -6.11 -21.80 -2.65
C VAL A 6 -7.61 -21.88 -2.93
N LYS A 7 -8.26 -22.97 -2.52
CA LYS A 7 -9.72 -23.11 -2.67
C LYS A 7 -10.48 -22.08 -1.83
N LEU A 8 -10.01 -21.77 -0.62
CA LEU A 8 -10.58 -20.68 0.21
C LEU A 8 -10.41 -19.33 -0.48
N LEU A 9 -9.21 -19.01 -0.97
CA LEU A 9 -8.96 -17.77 -1.70
C LEU A 9 -9.83 -17.64 -2.95
N LEU A 10 -10.00 -18.74 -3.71
CA LEU A 10 -10.87 -18.79 -4.88
C LEU A 10 -12.36 -18.63 -4.54
N ALA A 11 -12.80 -19.05 -3.35
CA ALA A 11 -14.16 -18.79 -2.89
C ALA A 11 -14.41 -17.29 -2.68
N ASP A 12 -13.43 -16.57 -2.11
CA ASP A 12 -13.50 -15.10 -1.97
C ASP A 12 -13.55 -14.41 -3.34
N VAL A 13 -12.76 -14.88 -4.32
CA VAL A 13 -12.77 -14.37 -5.69
C VAL A 13 -14.10 -14.68 -6.38
N ALA A 14 -14.62 -15.90 -6.25
CA ALA A 14 -15.86 -16.34 -6.89
C ALA A 14 -17.09 -15.60 -6.38
N ALA A 15 -17.10 -15.24 -5.10
CA ALA A 15 -18.18 -14.44 -4.51
C ALA A 15 -18.35 -13.06 -5.16
N ILE A 16 -17.34 -12.62 -5.91
CA ILE A 16 -17.28 -11.28 -6.46
C ILE A 16 -17.45 -11.26 -7.97
N ASP A 17 -16.68 -12.08 -8.69
CA ASP A 17 -16.73 -12.13 -10.15
C ASP A 17 -17.61 -13.28 -10.68
N ASN A 18 -18.33 -13.96 -9.78
CA ASN A 18 -19.29 -15.02 -10.06
C ASN A 18 -18.73 -16.18 -10.90
N ARG A 19 -17.42 -16.46 -10.79
CA ARG A 19 -16.77 -17.56 -11.50
C ARG A 19 -17.09 -18.91 -10.87
N ARG A 20 -17.10 -19.95 -11.70
CA ARG A 20 -17.15 -21.33 -11.20
C ARG A 20 -15.75 -21.79 -10.81
N VAL A 21 -15.61 -22.32 -9.61
CA VAL A 21 -14.35 -22.89 -9.11
C VAL A 21 -14.35 -24.39 -9.38
N SER A 22 -13.50 -24.84 -10.30
CA SER A 22 -13.26 -26.27 -10.56
C SER A 22 -11.93 -26.72 -9.94
N GLU A 23 -11.71 -28.03 -9.87
CA GLU A 23 -10.45 -28.59 -9.38
C GLU A 23 -9.28 -28.19 -10.29
N GLU A 24 -9.48 -28.09 -11.59
CA GLU A 24 -8.48 -27.63 -12.56
C GLU A 24 -8.09 -26.18 -12.27
N THR A 25 -9.08 -25.33 -11.95
CA THR A 25 -8.82 -23.93 -11.54
C THR A 25 -7.99 -23.88 -10.26
N VAL A 26 -8.28 -24.72 -9.28
CA VAL A 26 -7.50 -24.80 -8.02
C VAL A 26 -6.06 -25.21 -8.30
N VAL A 27 -5.85 -26.21 -9.16
CA VAL A 27 -4.51 -26.68 -9.54
C VAL A 27 -3.73 -25.60 -10.27
N ALA A 28 -4.35 -24.93 -11.25
CA ALA A 28 -3.72 -23.87 -12.02
C ALA A 28 -3.32 -22.67 -11.11
N TRP A 29 -4.21 -22.25 -10.21
CA TRP A 29 -3.92 -21.18 -9.27
C TRP A 29 -2.88 -21.57 -8.24
N HIS A 30 -2.91 -22.82 -7.77
CA HIS A 30 -1.88 -23.32 -6.84
C HIS A 30 -0.48 -23.32 -7.47
N ALA A 31 -0.36 -23.66 -8.74
CA ALA A 31 0.92 -23.62 -9.46
C ALA A 31 1.53 -22.21 -9.45
N VAL A 32 0.71 -21.16 -9.50
CA VAL A 32 1.17 -19.77 -9.51
C VAL A 32 1.32 -19.20 -8.11
N LEU A 33 0.37 -19.46 -7.20
CA LEU A 33 0.27 -18.81 -5.88
C LEU A 33 0.83 -19.66 -4.73
N GLY A 34 1.18 -20.92 -4.96
CA GLY A 34 1.62 -21.86 -3.92
C GLY A 34 2.80 -21.38 -3.07
N HIS A 35 3.66 -20.51 -3.61
CA HIS A 35 4.79 -19.91 -2.91
C HIS A 35 4.41 -18.77 -1.93
N LEU A 36 3.17 -18.27 -1.99
CA LEU A 36 2.68 -17.24 -1.08
C LEU A 36 2.04 -17.88 0.18
N SER A 37 2.05 -17.15 1.29
CA SER A 37 1.22 -17.51 2.44
C SER A 37 -0.22 -17.00 2.24
N LEU A 38 -1.20 -17.68 2.83
CA LEU A 38 -2.61 -17.30 2.71
C LEU A 38 -2.89 -15.86 3.14
N PRO A 39 -2.38 -15.34 4.28
CA PRO A 39 -2.61 -13.95 4.68
C PRO A 39 -2.07 -12.93 3.67
N VAL A 40 -0.91 -13.21 3.06
CA VAL A 40 -0.32 -12.35 2.02
C VAL A 40 -1.19 -12.37 0.76
N ALA A 41 -1.65 -13.54 0.34
CA ALA A 41 -2.49 -13.67 -0.84
C ALA A 41 -3.86 -12.99 -0.66
N GLN A 42 -4.48 -13.12 0.51
CA GLN A 42 -5.74 -12.43 0.84
C GLN A 42 -5.56 -10.91 0.86
N LYS A 43 -4.49 -10.41 1.48
CA LYS A 43 -4.20 -8.97 1.47
C LYS A 43 -3.91 -8.46 0.06
N ALA A 44 -3.14 -9.20 -0.73
CA ALA A 44 -2.85 -8.88 -2.13
C ALA A 44 -4.12 -8.90 -3.00
N LEU A 45 -5.06 -9.82 -2.74
CA LEU A 45 -6.36 -9.88 -3.39
C LEU A 45 -7.16 -8.60 -3.14
N VAL A 46 -7.24 -8.15 -1.89
CA VAL A 46 -7.93 -6.89 -1.53
C VAL A 46 -7.29 -5.69 -2.24
N MET A 47 -5.95 -5.62 -2.27
CA MET A 47 -5.23 -4.54 -2.95
C MET A 47 -5.43 -4.56 -4.47
N ALA A 48 -5.40 -5.75 -5.09
CA ALA A 48 -5.62 -5.91 -6.53
C ALA A 48 -7.03 -5.48 -6.96
N ARG A 49 -8.02 -5.62 -6.07
CA ARG A 49 -9.41 -5.24 -6.33
C ARG A 49 -9.67 -3.74 -6.19
N GLN A 50 -8.85 -3.03 -5.43
CA GLN A 50 -8.91 -1.57 -5.34
C GLN A 50 -8.34 -0.90 -6.60
N ASP A 51 -7.75 -1.66 -7.51
CA ASP A 51 -7.28 -1.16 -8.79
C ASP A 51 -8.45 -1.13 -9.78
N GLU A 52 -8.94 0.05 -10.11
CA GLU A 52 -10.09 0.28 -11.02
C GLU A 52 -9.91 -0.31 -12.43
N LYS A 53 -8.68 -0.71 -12.78
CA LYS A 53 -8.37 -1.31 -14.09
C LYS A 53 -8.54 -2.83 -14.13
N VAL A 54 -8.90 -3.45 -13.01
CA VAL A 54 -9.02 -4.91 -12.89
C VAL A 54 -10.48 -5.32 -12.83
N ASP A 55 -11.08 -5.57 -13.98
CA ASP A 55 -12.45 -6.08 -14.09
C ASP A 55 -12.56 -7.57 -13.73
N TYR A 56 -11.52 -8.35 -14.04
CA TYR A 56 -11.47 -9.78 -13.80
C TYR A 56 -10.16 -10.18 -13.11
N LEU A 57 -10.26 -10.82 -11.94
CA LEU A 57 -9.09 -11.18 -11.14
C LEU A 57 -8.41 -12.45 -11.68
N GLU A 58 -7.11 -12.32 -11.93
CA GLU A 58 -6.21 -13.39 -12.32
C GLU A 58 -5.10 -13.58 -11.29
N PRO A 59 -4.46 -14.75 -11.20
CA PRO A 59 -3.35 -15.01 -10.28
C PRO A 59 -2.23 -13.96 -10.38
N ARG A 60 -1.93 -13.47 -11.59
CA ARG A 60 -0.89 -12.45 -11.82
C ARG A 60 -1.15 -11.15 -11.07
N HIS A 61 -2.41 -10.74 -10.91
CA HIS A 61 -2.77 -9.53 -10.17
C HIS A 61 -2.44 -9.66 -8.68
N ILE A 62 -2.64 -10.86 -8.12
CA ILE A 62 -2.27 -11.17 -6.72
C ILE A 62 -0.75 -11.20 -6.57
N VAL A 63 -0.03 -11.84 -7.49
CA VAL A 63 1.44 -11.89 -7.46
C VAL A 63 2.05 -10.49 -7.54
N SER A 64 1.54 -9.63 -8.42
CA SER A 64 2.03 -8.25 -8.56
C SER A 64 1.88 -7.42 -7.28
N ARG A 65 0.87 -7.70 -6.45
CA ARG A 65 0.62 -7.01 -5.18
C ARG A 65 1.19 -7.73 -3.95
N ALA A 66 1.74 -8.94 -4.11
CA ALA A 66 2.19 -9.78 -2.98
C ALA A 66 3.30 -9.12 -2.15
N ARG A 67 4.22 -8.39 -2.79
CA ARG A 67 5.29 -7.64 -2.10
C ARG A 67 4.71 -6.55 -1.20
N ASP A 68 3.82 -5.73 -1.75
CA ASP A 68 3.20 -4.62 -1.02
C ASP A 68 2.31 -5.13 0.10
N ALA A 69 1.59 -6.24 -0.14
CA ALA A 69 0.77 -6.92 0.84
C ALA A 69 1.61 -7.44 2.02
N ARG A 70 2.78 -8.04 1.75
CA ARG A 70 3.72 -8.50 2.80
C ARG A 70 4.20 -7.32 3.63
N MET A 71 4.70 -6.27 2.99
CA MET A 71 5.14 -5.06 3.70
C MET A 71 4.03 -4.44 4.54
N ALA A 72 2.79 -4.44 4.04
CA ALA A 72 1.64 -3.92 4.79
C ALA A 72 1.27 -4.79 6.00
N ILE A 73 1.50 -6.10 5.95
CA ILE A 73 1.31 -7.00 7.09
C ILE A 73 2.43 -6.79 8.12
N ASP A 74 3.68 -6.73 7.67
CA ASP A 74 4.87 -6.61 8.52
C ASP A 74 4.92 -5.28 9.30
N ARG A 75 4.36 -4.19 8.73
CA ARG A 75 4.29 -2.89 9.39
C ARG A 75 3.45 -2.85 10.68
N GLY A 76 2.57 -3.81 10.90
CA GLY A 76 1.70 -3.86 12.08
C GLY A 76 0.57 -2.80 12.11
N PRO A 77 -0.36 -2.92 13.07
CA PRO A 77 -1.51 -2.01 13.18
C PRO A 77 -1.11 -0.58 13.62
N GLU A 78 -0.10 -0.44 14.46
CA GLU A 78 0.36 0.85 14.99
C GLU A 78 0.94 1.74 13.88
N ALA A 79 1.82 1.19 13.04
CA ALA A 79 2.38 1.92 11.92
C ALA A 79 1.32 2.31 10.87
N ARG A 80 0.25 1.52 10.73
CA ARG A 80 -0.89 1.85 9.85
C ARG A 80 -1.74 2.99 10.42
N ALA A 81 -1.95 2.99 11.74
CA ALA A 81 -2.69 4.06 12.43
C ALA A 81 -1.93 5.38 12.33
N GLU A 82 -0.61 5.34 12.48
CA GLU A 82 0.26 6.49 12.34
C GLU A 82 0.26 7.02 10.89
N GLU A 83 0.39 6.15 9.89
CA GLU A 83 0.29 6.54 8.47
C GLU A 83 -1.08 7.13 8.12
N ALA A 84 -2.18 6.58 8.69
CA ALA A 84 -3.52 7.10 8.50
C ALA A 84 -3.68 8.49 9.12
N LYS A 85 -3.10 8.72 10.31
CA LYS A 85 -3.05 10.02 10.95
C LYS A 85 -2.35 11.05 10.08
N TRP A 86 -1.15 10.72 9.56
CA TRP A 86 -0.40 11.60 8.65
C TRP A 86 -1.15 11.94 7.37
N ARG A 87 -1.91 11.00 6.81
CA ARG A 87 -2.74 11.23 5.62
C ARG A 87 -3.94 12.13 5.88
N SER A 88 -4.45 12.14 7.11
CA SER A 88 -5.59 12.98 7.51
C SER A 88 -5.19 14.39 7.91
N GLU A 89 -3.91 14.62 8.24
CA GLU A 89 -3.43 15.95 8.57
C GLU A 89 -3.34 16.81 7.30
N PRO A 90 -3.78 18.08 7.38
CA PRO A 90 -3.68 18.98 6.23
C PRO A 90 -2.22 19.18 5.88
N GLU A 91 -1.91 19.01 4.58
CA GLU A 91 -0.55 19.13 4.08
C GLU A 91 -0.03 20.55 4.30
N PRO A 92 1.11 20.72 5.00
CA PRO A 92 1.63 22.05 5.31
C PRO A 92 2.00 22.84 4.06
N ILE A 93 1.78 24.15 4.10
CA ILE A 93 2.08 25.07 3.00
C ILE A 93 3.43 25.74 3.30
N CYS A 94 4.32 25.69 2.32
CA CYS A 94 5.59 26.41 2.37
C CYS A 94 5.34 27.92 2.41
N VAL A 95 5.86 28.60 3.44
CA VAL A 95 5.66 30.04 3.64
C VAL A 95 6.25 30.87 2.53
N THR A 96 7.42 30.47 2.02
CA THR A 96 8.16 31.22 0.99
C THR A 96 7.51 31.15 -0.39
N HIS A 97 6.98 29.99 -0.75
CA HIS A 97 6.46 29.75 -2.11
C HIS A 97 4.94 29.62 -2.16
N ASN A 98 4.26 29.59 -1.01
CA ASN A 98 2.81 29.43 -0.88
C ASN A 98 2.25 28.19 -1.63
N LEU A 99 3.03 27.13 -1.69
CA LEU A 99 2.70 25.86 -2.34
C LEU A 99 2.68 24.75 -1.29
N ARG A 100 1.82 23.73 -1.49
CA ARG A 100 1.88 22.50 -0.70
C ARG A 100 3.29 21.93 -0.76
N ILE A 101 3.80 21.43 0.37
CA ILE A 101 5.19 20.99 0.48
C ILE A 101 5.57 19.95 -0.57
N THR A 102 4.72 18.98 -0.85
CA THR A 102 4.95 17.94 -1.87
C THR A 102 5.07 18.50 -3.28
N LYS A 103 4.51 19.69 -3.52
CA LYS A 103 4.55 20.38 -4.82
C LYS A 103 5.61 21.47 -4.91
N CYS A 104 6.24 21.82 -3.79
CA CYS A 104 7.29 22.83 -3.74
C CYS A 104 8.66 22.18 -4.01
N GLN A 105 9.04 22.01 -5.26
CA GLN A 105 10.28 21.33 -5.66
C GLN A 105 11.56 21.84 -4.96
N PRO A 106 11.80 23.14 -4.79
CA PRO A 106 12.98 23.62 -4.06
C PRO A 106 13.01 23.16 -2.60
N CYS A 107 11.86 23.17 -1.92
CA CYS A 107 11.76 22.74 -0.53
C CYS A 107 11.85 21.22 -0.37
N VAL A 108 11.29 20.46 -1.31
CA VAL A 108 11.44 19.00 -1.36
C VAL A 108 12.89 18.60 -1.56
N ALA A 109 13.60 19.24 -2.47
CA ALA A 109 15.03 18.96 -2.71
C ALA A 109 15.88 19.24 -1.46
N LEU A 110 15.61 20.35 -0.76
CA LEU A 110 16.26 20.71 0.51
C LEU A 110 15.93 19.66 1.61
N LEU A 111 14.67 19.29 1.71
CA LEU A 111 14.22 18.27 2.67
C LEU A 111 14.93 16.94 2.43
N VAL A 112 14.94 16.43 1.21
CA VAL A 112 15.59 15.16 0.86
C VAL A 112 17.08 15.21 1.20
N LYS A 113 17.77 16.28 0.79
CA LYS A 113 19.21 16.46 1.04
C LYS A 113 19.60 16.42 2.51
N HIS A 114 18.78 17.03 3.38
CA HIS A 114 19.13 17.19 4.79
C HIS A 114 18.50 16.16 5.72
N THR A 115 17.55 15.36 5.24
CA THR A 115 16.85 14.36 6.06
C THR A 115 17.05 12.92 5.58
N GLU A 116 18.05 12.69 4.73
CA GLU A 116 18.42 11.35 4.30
C GLU A 116 18.80 10.48 5.51
N GLY A 117 18.18 9.33 5.63
CA GLY A 117 18.35 8.44 6.78
C GLY A 117 17.55 8.78 8.05
N MET A 118 16.82 9.89 8.09
CA MET A 118 15.96 10.25 9.22
C MET A 118 14.59 9.58 9.13
N GLY A 119 14.01 9.22 10.29
CA GLY A 119 12.61 8.78 10.39
C GLY A 119 11.62 9.91 10.06
N ILE A 120 10.36 9.54 9.78
CA ILE A 120 9.29 10.46 9.33
C ILE A 120 9.12 11.66 10.31
N ASP A 121 9.05 11.41 11.62
CA ASP A 121 8.88 12.45 12.62
C ASP A 121 10.06 13.43 12.68
N ALA A 122 11.28 12.92 12.50
CA ALA A 122 12.48 13.75 12.47
C ALA A 122 12.52 14.64 11.23
N ARG A 123 12.10 14.11 10.09
CA ARG A 123 11.95 14.88 8.84
C ARG A 123 10.92 15.98 8.97
N HIS A 124 9.77 15.67 9.58
CA HIS A 124 8.71 16.64 9.80
C HIS A 124 9.19 17.78 10.71
N ARG A 125 9.77 17.47 11.88
CA ARG A 125 10.33 18.47 12.79
C ARG A 125 11.41 19.35 12.11
N TRP A 126 12.30 18.72 11.35
CA TRP A 126 13.33 19.44 10.61
C TRP A 126 12.72 20.40 9.58
N ALA A 127 11.71 19.95 8.86
CA ALA A 127 11.00 20.75 7.87
C ALA A 127 10.28 21.95 8.49
N MET A 128 9.58 21.76 9.60
CA MET A 128 8.91 22.82 10.33
C MET A 128 9.90 23.89 10.84
N THR A 129 11.08 23.46 11.30
CA THR A 129 12.10 24.37 11.84
C THR A 129 12.87 25.13 10.77
N ASN A 130 13.20 24.48 9.63
CA ASN A 130 14.16 25.01 8.67
C ASN A 130 13.54 25.55 7.39
N ILE A 131 12.34 25.09 7.01
CA ILE A 131 11.67 25.54 5.77
C ILE A 131 10.56 26.56 6.09
N GLY A 132 10.07 26.56 7.33
CA GLY A 132 8.97 27.44 7.76
C GLY A 132 7.65 27.10 7.06
N TYR A 133 6.76 26.38 7.75
CA TYR A 133 5.42 26.05 7.25
C TYR A 133 4.37 26.82 8.00
N LYS A 134 3.29 27.18 7.30
CA LYS A 134 2.03 27.59 7.94
C LYS A 134 1.15 26.37 8.07
N GLU A 135 0.64 26.11 9.27
CA GLU A 135 -0.48 25.20 9.43
C GLU A 135 -1.70 25.79 8.71
N VAL A 136 -2.36 24.97 7.90
CA VAL A 136 -3.64 25.35 7.30
C VAL A 136 -4.68 25.20 8.40
N ALA A 137 -5.17 26.34 8.88
CA ALA A 137 -6.30 26.36 9.83
C ALA A 137 -7.58 25.85 9.15
#